data_92dc607956d9a8f70594279e64d1f5c5
#
_entry.id   92dc607956d9a8f70594279e64d1f5c5
#
_cell.length_a   1.000
_cell.length_b   1.000
_cell.length_c   1.000
_cell.angle_alpha   90.00
_cell.angle_beta   90.00
_cell.angle_gamma   90.00
#
_symmetry.space_group_name_H-M   'P 1'
#
loop_
_entity.id
_entity.type
_entity.pdbx_description
1 polymer ?
#
loop_
_entity_poly.entity_id
_entity_poly.type
_entity_poly.pdbx_seq_one_letter_code
_entity_poly.pdbx_strand_id
1 'polypeptide(L)'
;DVTVIKSMTGYGRAVQTFENREITVEIRSVNNRYLDCSVKLPRVFGFAEDSVKAKVKEEISRGKVDVFIGVNVTAGSDMKISLNRPVLEGYLSAMKTIAADYEVKDDISVSSLTRFSDIFVVEKQEEDEQQATQEILTVVSQALEKYAAMRTAEGVALEADLRSRAKTVLSLVEKVEARSPVTLAEYRARLTQKMQEVLQNTNIDEGRILQEAAIYADKIAVDEETVRLRSHLAQLDAMLTAGGAIGRKLDFLLQEFNREANTIGSKGNDLEQARTVVEIKAELEKIREQTQNIE
;
A
#
# COMPACT_ATOMS: atom_id res chain seq x y z
N ASP A 1 -12.36 19.14 -7.32
CA ASP A 1 -11.13 18.58 -6.72
C ASP A 1 -10.76 17.33 -7.51
N VAL A 2 -9.60 17.38 -8.16
CA VAL A 2 -9.06 16.20 -8.84
C VAL A 2 -8.63 15.24 -7.74
N THR A 3 -9.32 14.11 -7.63
CA THR A 3 -8.98 13.09 -6.64
C THR A 3 -7.75 12.34 -7.14
N VAL A 4 -6.59 12.60 -6.54
CA VAL A 4 -5.33 11.96 -6.92
C VAL A 4 -5.37 10.47 -6.57
N ILE A 5 -4.88 9.64 -7.47
CA ILE A 5 -4.68 8.20 -7.23
C ILE A 5 -3.64 8.03 -6.12
N LYS A 6 -3.95 7.17 -5.14
CA LYS A 6 -3.04 6.84 -4.04
C LYS A 6 -2.68 5.36 -4.08
N SER A 7 -1.45 5.04 -3.69
CA SER A 7 -1.06 3.65 -3.46
C SER A 7 -1.67 3.10 -2.18
N MET A 8 -2.01 1.82 -2.17
CA MET A 8 -2.40 1.09 -0.94
C MET A 8 -1.23 0.77 -0.04
N THR A 9 -0.01 0.76 -0.57
CA THR A 9 1.22 0.62 0.19
C THR A 9 1.71 1.99 0.62
N GLY A 10 2.25 2.08 1.82
CA GLY A 10 2.77 3.34 2.35
C GLY A 10 3.68 3.13 3.55
N TYR A 11 4.55 4.12 3.75
CA TYR A 11 5.45 4.19 4.89
C TYR A 11 5.58 5.63 5.35
N GLY A 12 5.51 5.83 6.65
CA GLY A 12 5.76 7.11 7.27
C GLY A 12 6.51 6.94 8.58
N ARG A 13 7.53 7.75 8.81
CA ARG A 13 8.30 7.77 10.06
C ARG A 13 8.46 9.18 10.57
N ALA A 14 8.18 9.36 11.86
CA ALA A 14 8.45 10.60 12.57
C ALA A 14 9.18 10.32 13.87
N VAL A 15 10.01 11.27 14.27
CA VAL A 15 10.72 11.25 15.54
C VAL A 15 10.62 12.65 16.11
N GLN A 16 10.25 12.75 17.38
CA GLN A 16 10.23 14.03 18.10
C GLN A 16 10.71 13.86 19.52
N THR A 17 11.56 14.77 19.96
CA THR A 17 12.04 14.85 21.33
C THR A 17 11.19 15.87 22.10
N PHE A 18 10.66 15.42 23.23
CA PHE A 18 10.00 16.23 24.23
C PHE A 18 10.93 16.41 25.43
N GLU A 19 10.49 17.13 26.45
CA GLU A 19 11.33 17.46 27.60
C GLU A 19 11.91 16.21 28.28
N ASN A 20 11.10 15.16 28.42
CA ASN A 20 11.46 13.96 29.19
C ASN A 20 11.61 12.70 28.37
N ARG A 21 11.30 12.75 27.05
CA ARG A 21 11.28 11.56 26.21
C ARG A 21 11.48 11.87 24.73
N GLU A 22 11.99 10.89 24.01
CA GLU A 22 11.98 10.86 22.55
C GLU A 22 10.96 9.82 22.08
N ILE A 23 10.07 10.23 21.20
CA ILE A 23 9.04 9.38 20.63
C ILE A 23 9.34 9.16 19.16
N THR A 24 9.40 7.89 18.75
CA THR A 24 9.54 7.46 17.36
C THR A 24 8.26 6.74 16.95
N VAL A 25 7.69 7.11 15.83
CA VAL A 25 6.53 6.44 15.23
C VAL A 25 6.85 6.01 13.83
N GLU A 26 6.60 4.74 13.52
CA GLU A 26 6.65 4.18 12.17
C GLU A 26 5.28 3.60 11.81
N ILE A 27 4.78 3.98 10.63
CA ILE A 27 3.51 3.50 10.09
C ILE A 27 3.81 2.82 8.77
N ARG A 28 3.35 1.59 8.61
CA ARG A 28 3.46 0.81 7.37
C ARG A 28 2.10 0.26 6.99
N SER A 29 1.81 0.25 5.71
CA SER A 29 0.61 -0.41 5.21
C SER A 29 0.90 -1.31 4.02
N VAL A 30 0.08 -2.36 3.91
CA VAL A 30 0.02 -3.24 2.74
C VAL A 30 -1.43 -3.40 2.32
N ASN A 31 -1.63 -3.79 1.06
CA ASN A 31 -2.97 -4.03 0.53
C ASN A 31 -3.72 -5.06 1.37
N ASN A 32 -4.92 -4.69 1.81
CA ASN A 32 -5.88 -5.59 2.44
C ASN A 32 -7.30 -5.12 2.11
N ARG A 33 -8.24 -6.06 2.07
CA ARG A 33 -9.64 -5.80 1.74
C ARG A 33 -10.34 -4.89 2.76
N TYR A 34 -10.00 -5.04 4.03
CA TYR A 34 -10.55 -4.28 5.15
C TYR A 34 -9.43 -3.56 5.88
N LEU A 35 -9.78 -2.53 6.65
CA LEU A 35 -8.82 -1.91 7.55
C LEU A 35 -8.53 -2.86 8.72
N ASP A 36 -7.28 -3.29 8.81
CA ASP A 36 -6.73 -4.03 9.94
C ASP A 36 -5.59 -3.19 10.53
N CYS A 37 -5.80 -2.61 11.69
CA CYS A 37 -4.85 -1.72 12.34
C CYS A 37 -4.26 -2.37 13.59
N SER A 38 -2.97 -2.66 13.54
CA SER A 38 -2.18 -3.16 14.66
C SER A 38 -1.27 -2.06 15.21
N VAL A 39 -1.38 -1.78 16.50
CA VAL A 39 -0.53 -0.80 17.19
C VAL A 39 0.37 -1.54 18.16
N LYS A 40 1.67 -1.33 18.02
CA LYS A 40 2.70 -1.85 18.94
C LYS A 40 3.39 -0.70 19.65
N LEU A 41 3.22 -0.65 20.96
CA LEU A 41 3.81 0.36 21.84
C LEU A 41 4.27 -0.28 23.15
N PRO A 42 5.17 0.37 23.92
CA PRO A 42 5.61 -0.14 25.19
C PRO A 42 4.43 -0.24 26.17
N ARG A 43 4.39 -1.31 26.99
CA ARG A 43 3.25 -1.61 27.86
C ARG A 43 2.87 -0.47 28.80
N VAL A 44 3.84 0.33 29.21
CA VAL A 44 3.64 1.49 30.10
C VAL A 44 2.72 2.54 29.46
N PHE A 45 2.70 2.64 28.14
CA PHE A 45 1.89 3.58 27.36
C PHE A 45 0.63 2.95 26.76
N GLY A 46 0.24 1.74 27.20
CA GLY A 46 -0.91 1.00 26.69
C GLY A 46 -2.22 1.79 26.68
N PHE A 47 -2.38 2.76 27.56
CA PHE A 47 -3.52 3.66 27.62
C PHE A 47 -3.73 4.51 26.35
N ALA A 48 -2.67 4.74 25.56
CA ALA A 48 -2.74 5.53 24.32
C ALA A 48 -3.18 4.71 23.09
N GLU A 49 -3.25 3.37 23.17
CA GLU A 49 -3.48 2.49 22.03
C GLU A 49 -4.78 2.82 21.29
N ASP A 50 -5.87 2.98 22.01
CA ASP A 50 -7.18 3.24 21.40
C ASP A 50 -7.24 4.62 20.73
N SER A 51 -6.60 5.61 21.32
CA SER A 51 -6.48 6.96 20.75
C SER A 51 -5.66 6.96 19.46
N VAL A 52 -4.58 6.19 19.41
CA VAL A 52 -3.76 6.01 18.20
C VAL A 52 -4.56 5.30 17.10
N LYS A 53 -5.28 4.20 17.45
CA LYS A 53 -6.14 3.49 16.49
C LYS A 53 -7.23 4.39 15.93
N ALA A 54 -7.86 5.21 16.77
CA ALA A 54 -8.86 6.18 16.34
C ALA A 54 -8.27 7.18 15.33
N LYS A 55 -7.10 7.74 15.65
CA LYS A 55 -6.41 8.69 14.77
C LYS A 55 -6.03 8.09 13.42
N VAL A 56 -5.54 6.85 13.41
CA VAL A 56 -5.22 6.14 12.16
C VAL A 56 -6.47 5.88 11.32
N LYS A 57 -7.60 5.53 11.94
CA LYS A 57 -8.88 5.28 11.24
C LYS A 57 -9.49 6.53 10.62
N GLU A 58 -9.19 7.72 11.11
CA GLU A 58 -9.62 8.98 10.49
C GLU A 58 -8.98 9.19 9.12
N GLU A 59 -7.72 8.75 8.95
CA GLU A 59 -6.90 9.01 7.75
C GLU A 59 -6.84 7.83 6.78
N ILE A 60 -7.01 6.60 7.28
CA ILE A 60 -6.86 5.37 6.50
C ILE A 60 -8.14 4.56 6.59
N SER A 61 -8.79 4.36 5.44
CA SER A 61 -10.06 3.65 5.34
C SER A 61 -9.91 2.17 5.06
N ARG A 62 -8.76 1.73 4.54
CA ARG A 62 -8.52 0.37 4.04
C ARG A 62 -7.04 -0.01 4.14
N GLY A 63 -6.75 -1.32 4.20
CA GLY A 63 -5.39 -1.85 4.24
C GLY A 63 -5.04 -2.49 5.59
N LYS A 64 -3.99 -3.29 5.61
CA LYS A 64 -3.37 -3.73 6.86
C LYS A 64 -2.31 -2.72 7.24
N VAL A 65 -2.52 -2.08 8.39
CA VAL A 65 -1.67 -0.98 8.91
C VAL A 65 -0.99 -1.43 10.19
N ASP A 66 0.32 -1.43 10.18
CA ASP A 66 1.14 -1.67 11.36
C ASP A 66 1.73 -0.35 11.83
N VAL A 67 1.46 0.02 13.08
CA VAL A 67 1.98 1.21 13.75
C VAL A 67 2.93 0.77 14.85
N PHE A 68 4.19 1.19 14.76
CA PHE A 68 5.22 0.92 15.75
C PHE A 68 5.56 2.22 16.48
N ILE A 69 5.42 2.23 17.80
CA ILE A 69 5.72 3.38 18.63
C ILE A 69 6.82 3.00 19.60
N GLY A 70 7.96 3.66 19.49
CA GLY A 70 9.05 3.60 20.44
C GLY A 70 9.06 4.85 21.32
N VAL A 71 9.21 4.69 22.63
CA VAL A 71 9.35 5.79 23.59
C VAL A 71 10.62 5.55 24.38
N ASN A 72 11.60 6.43 24.19
CA ASN A 72 12.86 6.45 24.95
C ASN A 72 12.79 7.57 25.97
N VAL A 73 12.75 7.23 27.24
CA VAL A 73 12.78 8.22 28.33
C VAL A 73 14.21 8.76 28.45
N THR A 74 14.37 10.05 28.24
CA THR A 74 15.66 10.76 28.43
C THR A 74 15.89 11.01 29.90
N ALA A 75 17.03 10.61 30.40
CA ALA A 75 17.39 10.44 31.81
C ALA A 75 16.91 11.53 32.76
N GLY A 76 16.46 11.14 33.93
CA GLY A 76 16.53 11.86 35.21
C GLY A 76 15.23 12.20 35.90
N SER A 77 14.05 12.00 35.28
CA SER A 77 12.79 12.50 35.87
C SER A 77 11.90 11.44 36.53
N ASP A 78 12.25 10.17 36.42
CA ASP A 78 11.30 9.09 36.76
C ASP A 78 11.31 8.68 38.25
N MET A 79 12.22 9.20 39.05
CA MET A 79 12.31 8.81 40.47
C MET A 79 12.24 10.04 41.38
N LYS A 80 11.21 10.07 42.17
CA LYS A 80 11.05 11.02 43.26
C LYS A 80 11.52 10.36 44.56
N ILE A 81 12.56 10.94 45.16
CA ILE A 81 13.01 10.50 46.47
C ILE A 81 12.32 11.38 47.51
N SER A 82 11.55 10.77 48.38
CA SER A 82 10.87 11.42 49.49
C SER A 82 11.27 10.81 50.82
N LEU A 83 11.01 11.53 51.92
CA LEU A 83 11.27 11.04 53.28
C LEU A 83 10.02 10.35 53.82
N ASN A 84 10.20 9.14 54.33
CA ASN A 84 9.20 8.49 55.18
C ASN A 84 9.22 9.13 56.57
N ARG A 85 8.52 10.26 56.70
CA ARG A 85 8.51 11.07 57.93
C ARG A 85 8.15 10.28 59.19
N PRO A 86 7.11 9.43 59.23
CA PRO A 86 6.75 8.65 60.41
C PRO A 86 7.89 7.74 60.85
N VAL A 87 8.58 7.08 59.92
CA VAL A 87 9.72 6.20 60.21
C VAL A 87 10.92 7.00 60.70
N LEU A 88 11.24 8.12 60.07
CA LEU A 88 12.32 9.02 60.49
C LEU A 88 12.09 9.56 61.88
N GLU A 89 10.88 10.02 62.19
CA GLU A 89 10.52 10.53 63.52
C GLU A 89 10.62 9.43 64.58
N GLY A 90 10.24 8.20 64.27
CA GLY A 90 10.41 7.03 65.12
C GLY A 90 11.88 6.77 65.45
N TYR A 91 12.77 6.78 64.46
CA TYR A 91 14.21 6.64 64.68
C TYR A 91 14.80 7.77 65.54
N LEU A 92 14.44 9.02 65.23
CA LEU A 92 14.90 10.18 66.03
C LEU A 92 14.46 10.10 67.47
N SER A 93 13.22 9.69 67.73
CA SER A 93 12.70 9.50 69.09
C SER A 93 13.45 8.40 69.84
N ALA A 94 13.63 7.24 69.19
CA ALA A 94 14.35 6.09 69.75
C ALA A 94 15.83 6.47 70.12
N MET A 95 16.53 7.16 69.21
CA MET A 95 17.92 7.58 69.44
C MET A 95 18.04 8.56 70.55
N LYS A 96 17.12 9.52 70.68
CA LYS A 96 17.10 10.47 71.87
C LYS A 96 16.85 9.74 73.14
N THR A 97 15.96 8.74 73.18
CA THR A 97 15.71 7.91 74.35
C THR A 97 17.00 7.15 74.79
N ILE A 98 17.68 6.56 73.76
CA ILE A 98 18.96 5.86 74.04
C ILE A 98 19.99 6.85 74.66
N ALA A 99 20.13 8.04 74.08
CA ALA A 99 21.09 9.03 74.64
C ALA A 99 20.77 9.43 76.06
N ALA A 100 19.48 9.58 76.41
CA ALA A 100 19.03 9.99 77.73
C ALA A 100 19.14 8.85 78.77
N ASP A 101 18.68 7.63 78.41
CA ASP A 101 18.56 6.53 79.37
C ASP A 101 19.88 5.81 79.64
N TYR A 102 20.82 5.86 78.69
CA TYR A 102 22.09 5.16 78.77
C TYR A 102 23.31 6.10 78.93
N GLU A 103 23.08 7.39 79.13
CA GLU A 103 24.13 8.42 79.30
C GLU A 103 25.21 8.42 78.19
N VAL A 104 24.81 8.08 76.97
CA VAL A 104 25.72 8.11 75.84
C VAL A 104 25.58 9.44 75.09
N LYS A 105 26.62 9.86 74.39
CA LYS A 105 26.65 11.11 73.68
C LYS A 105 25.63 11.10 72.54
N ASP A 106 24.78 12.12 72.48
CA ASP A 106 23.91 12.35 71.27
C ASP A 106 24.78 12.83 70.10
N ASP A 107 24.95 11.97 69.13
CA ASP A 107 25.69 12.23 67.89
C ASP A 107 24.82 12.09 66.67
N ILE A 108 23.49 12.29 66.81
CA ILE A 108 22.55 12.22 65.74
C ILE A 108 22.92 13.21 64.61
N SER A 109 23.20 12.69 63.47
CA SER A 109 23.60 13.45 62.27
C SER A 109 22.86 12.95 61.03
N VAL A 110 22.84 13.75 59.95
CA VAL A 110 22.30 13.30 58.69
C VAL A 110 22.98 12.01 58.24
N SER A 111 24.32 11.92 58.44
CA SER A 111 25.09 10.71 58.07
C SER A 111 24.69 9.48 58.86
N SER A 112 24.29 9.61 60.15
CA SER A 112 23.80 8.47 60.92
C SER A 112 22.42 8.03 60.49
N LEU A 113 21.55 8.98 60.15
CA LEU A 113 20.17 8.70 59.68
C LEU A 113 20.16 8.08 58.28
N THR A 114 21.03 8.49 57.36
CA THR A 114 21.08 7.93 56.02
C THR A 114 21.50 6.47 55.93
N ARG A 115 21.96 5.87 57.06
CA ARG A 115 22.23 4.43 57.16
C ARG A 115 20.96 3.57 57.19
N PHE A 116 19.83 4.16 57.54
CA PHE A 116 18.53 3.50 57.58
C PHE A 116 17.84 3.66 56.22
N SER A 117 17.83 2.61 55.42
CA SER A 117 17.30 2.66 54.02
C SER A 117 15.80 2.91 53.96
N ASP A 118 15.06 2.59 55.01
CA ASP A 118 13.61 2.71 55.14
C ASP A 118 13.09 4.12 55.39
N ILE A 119 14.00 5.07 55.68
CA ILE A 119 13.66 6.49 55.80
C ILE A 119 13.50 7.18 54.43
N PHE A 120 13.99 6.56 53.36
CA PHE A 120 13.83 7.06 52.02
C PHE A 120 12.80 6.23 51.27
N VAL A 121 11.86 6.91 50.65
CA VAL A 121 10.91 6.31 49.72
C VAL A 121 11.31 6.74 48.30
N VAL A 122 11.65 5.77 47.49
CA VAL A 122 11.91 6.00 46.05
C VAL A 122 10.64 5.66 45.30
N GLU A 123 9.92 6.68 44.89
CA GLU A 123 8.69 6.54 44.10
C GLU A 123 8.99 6.82 42.64
N LYS A 124 8.49 5.96 41.77
CA LYS A 124 8.46 6.27 40.36
C LYS A 124 7.42 7.37 40.17
N GLN A 125 7.79 8.46 39.49
CA GLN A 125 6.84 9.52 39.17
C GLN A 125 5.73 8.93 38.32
N GLU A 126 4.48 9.13 38.70
CA GLU A 126 3.35 8.71 37.90
C GLU A 126 3.39 9.43 36.57
N GLU A 127 3.21 8.66 35.48
CA GLU A 127 3.14 9.17 34.15
C GLU A 127 1.85 10.00 33.99
N ASP A 128 1.95 11.20 33.46
CA ASP A 128 0.78 11.97 33.05
C ASP A 128 0.26 11.36 31.73
N GLU A 129 -0.74 10.48 31.88
CA GLU A 129 -1.32 9.75 30.75
C GLU A 129 -1.89 10.68 29.68
N GLN A 130 -2.44 11.83 30.07
CA GLN A 130 -3.04 12.79 29.14
C GLN A 130 -1.95 13.47 28.31
N GLN A 131 -0.90 13.97 29.00
CA GLN A 131 0.24 14.59 28.32
C GLN A 131 0.95 13.60 27.41
N ALA A 132 1.24 12.40 27.90
CA ALA A 132 1.90 11.35 27.13
C ALA A 132 1.09 10.95 25.88
N THR A 133 -0.23 10.81 26.01
CA THR A 133 -1.12 10.53 24.88
C THR A 133 -1.05 11.66 23.84
N GLN A 134 -1.10 12.91 24.26
CA GLN A 134 -1.04 14.06 23.35
C GLN A 134 0.30 14.15 22.60
N GLU A 135 1.40 13.87 23.27
CA GLU A 135 2.73 13.83 22.68
C GLU A 135 2.84 12.70 21.65
N ILE A 136 2.35 11.49 21.99
CA ILE A 136 2.30 10.34 21.05
C ILE A 136 1.45 10.69 19.83
N LEU A 137 0.24 11.24 20.00
CA LEU A 137 -0.64 11.61 18.90
C LEU A 137 -0.04 12.68 18.00
N THR A 138 0.75 13.60 18.54
CA THR A 138 1.48 14.60 17.77
C THR A 138 2.45 13.94 16.78
N VAL A 139 3.24 12.97 17.28
CA VAL A 139 4.22 12.25 16.44
C VAL A 139 3.52 11.30 15.46
N VAL A 140 2.40 10.67 15.86
CA VAL A 140 1.55 9.87 14.98
C VAL A 140 1.02 10.71 13.83
N SER A 141 0.54 11.93 14.08
CA SER A 141 0.07 12.83 13.04
C SER A 141 1.17 13.19 12.03
N GLN A 142 2.38 13.49 12.51
CA GLN A 142 3.54 13.75 11.63
C GLN A 142 3.92 12.52 10.79
N ALA A 143 3.83 11.32 11.37
CA ALA A 143 4.09 10.09 10.64
C ALA A 143 3.01 9.82 9.59
N LEU A 144 1.72 10.11 9.89
CA LEU A 144 0.60 10.01 8.95
C LEU A 144 0.74 11.00 7.78
N GLU A 145 1.20 12.21 8.02
CA GLU A 145 1.48 13.18 6.94
C GLU A 145 2.53 12.64 5.95
N LYS A 146 3.64 12.10 6.46
CA LYS A 146 4.68 11.49 5.62
C LYS A 146 4.18 10.25 4.90
N TYR A 147 3.39 9.43 5.58
CA TYR A 147 2.73 8.27 5.01
C TYR A 147 1.81 8.66 3.85
N ALA A 148 0.97 9.68 4.03
CA ALA A 148 0.08 10.18 3.00
C ALA A 148 0.84 10.76 1.80
N ALA A 149 1.91 11.52 2.05
CA ALA A 149 2.77 12.07 1.00
C ALA A 149 3.43 10.96 0.16
N MET A 150 3.95 9.91 0.81
CA MET A 150 4.53 8.75 0.11
C MET A 150 3.50 8.05 -0.77
N ARG A 151 2.31 7.76 -0.24
CA ARG A 151 1.21 7.12 -1.00
C ARG A 151 0.81 7.93 -2.24
N THR A 152 0.77 9.24 -2.09
CA THR A 152 0.46 10.13 -3.21
C THR A 152 1.55 10.11 -4.27
N ALA A 153 2.82 10.19 -3.87
CA ALA A 153 3.95 10.13 -4.80
C ALA A 153 4.00 8.79 -5.54
N GLU A 154 3.77 7.67 -4.84
CA GLU A 154 3.71 6.34 -5.44
C GLU A 154 2.50 6.20 -6.36
N GLY A 155 1.34 6.76 -5.99
CA GLY A 155 0.14 6.79 -6.83
C GLY A 155 0.35 7.49 -8.15
N VAL A 156 1.05 8.62 -8.17
CA VAL A 156 1.44 9.33 -9.40
C VAL A 156 2.35 8.47 -10.28
N ALA A 157 3.31 7.76 -9.69
CA ALA A 157 4.20 6.86 -10.44
C ALA A 157 3.41 5.67 -11.03
N LEU A 158 2.47 5.08 -10.28
CA LEU A 158 1.58 4.01 -10.75
C LEU A 158 0.71 4.49 -11.92
N GLU A 159 0.13 5.67 -11.83
CA GLU A 159 -0.66 6.25 -12.92
C GLU A 159 0.17 6.41 -14.20
N ALA A 160 1.39 6.94 -14.08
CA ALA A 160 2.29 7.12 -15.22
C ALA A 160 2.66 5.78 -15.87
N ASP A 161 2.95 4.74 -15.07
CA ASP A 161 3.22 3.39 -15.59
C ASP A 161 2.01 2.79 -16.30
N LEU A 162 0.81 2.90 -15.72
CA LEU A 162 -0.43 2.43 -16.34
C LEU A 162 -0.72 3.10 -17.68
N ARG A 163 -0.54 4.42 -17.76
CA ARG A 163 -0.70 5.15 -19.03
C ARG A 163 0.33 4.74 -20.07
N SER A 164 1.57 4.48 -19.68
CA SER A 164 2.61 3.96 -20.57
C SER A 164 2.26 2.59 -21.11
N ARG A 165 1.79 1.67 -20.26
CA ARG A 165 1.35 0.33 -20.66
C ARG A 165 0.12 0.37 -21.56
N ALA A 166 -0.84 1.25 -21.29
CA ALA A 166 -2.00 1.46 -22.15
C ALA A 166 -1.59 1.89 -23.56
N LYS A 167 -0.59 2.75 -23.70
CA LYS A 167 -0.02 3.11 -25.01
C LYS A 167 0.63 1.90 -25.71
N THR A 168 1.32 1.06 -24.95
CA THR A 168 1.89 -0.19 -25.51
C THR A 168 0.79 -1.12 -26.01
N VAL A 169 -0.28 -1.31 -25.23
CA VAL A 169 -1.44 -2.11 -25.68
C VAL A 169 -2.07 -1.50 -26.94
N LEU A 170 -2.23 -0.17 -27.00
CA LEU A 170 -2.75 0.48 -28.19
C LEU A 170 -1.90 0.20 -29.43
N SER A 171 -0.58 0.29 -29.32
CA SER A 171 0.33 -0.02 -30.43
C SER A 171 0.24 -1.48 -30.90
N LEU A 172 -0.02 -2.40 -29.95
CA LEU A 172 -0.23 -3.82 -30.28
C LEU A 172 -1.58 -4.06 -30.96
N VAL A 173 -2.63 -3.34 -30.56
CA VAL A 173 -3.93 -3.36 -31.23
C VAL A 173 -3.78 -2.87 -32.68
N GLU A 174 -3.03 -1.80 -32.92
CA GLU A 174 -2.72 -1.28 -34.25
C GLU A 174 -1.99 -2.30 -35.12
N LYS A 175 -1.07 -3.10 -34.54
CA LYS A 175 -0.43 -4.21 -35.25
C LYS A 175 -1.43 -5.30 -35.67
N VAL A 176 -2.39 -5.65 -34.81
CA VAL A 176 -3.46 -6.59 -35.12
C VAL A 176 -4.31 -6.07 -36.27
N GLU A 177 -4.73 -4.80 -36.22
CA GLU A 177 -5.51 -4.17 -37.30
C GLU A 177 -4.78 -4.17 -38.65
N ALA A 178 -3.47 -3.83 -38.64
CA ALA A 178 -2.64 -3.83 -39.84
C ALA A 178 -2.40 -5.23 -40.39
N ARG A 179 -2.33 -6.26 -39.56
CA ARG A 179 -2.10 -7.65 -39.97
C ARG A 179 -3.34 -8.29 -40.62
N SER A 180 -4.55 -7.93 -40.19
CA SER A 180 -5.79 -8.54 -40.68
C SER A 180 -5.92 -8.55 -42.21
N PRO A 181 -5.77 -7.42 -42.94
CA PRO A 181 -5.84 -7.42 -44.39
C PRO A 181 -4.72 -8.22 -45.07
N VAL A 182 -3.52 -8.25 -44.45
CA VAL A 182 -2.38 -9.03 -44.97
C VAL A 182 -2.67 -10.53 -44.89
N THR A 183 -3.19 -11.01 -43.77
CA THR A 183 -3.58 -12.40 -43.56
C THR A 183 -4.63 -12.83 -44.60
N LEU A 184 -5.60 -11.97 -44.91
CA LEU A 184 -6.59 -12.24 -45.95
C LEU A 184 -5.97 -12.35 -47.33
N ALA A 185 -5.06 -11.44 -47.69
CA ALA A 185 -4.35 -11.46 -48.96
C ALA A 185 -3.49 -12.73 -49.12
N GLU A 186 -2.76 -13.12 -48.08
CA GLU A 186 -1.96 -14.35 -48.04
C GLU A 186 -2.83 -15.61 -48.18
N TYR A 187 -4.00 -15.63 -47.52
CA TYR A 187 -4.94 -16.72 -47.63
C TYR A 187 -5.47 -16.86 -49.09
N ARG A 188 -5.87 -15.72 -49.69
CA ARG A 188 -6.34 -15.70 -51.09
C ARG A 188 -5.26 -16.21 -52.04
N ALA A 189 -4.01 -15.78 -51.87
CA ALA A 189 -2.90 -16.23 -52.70
C ALA A 189 -2.66 -17.74 -52.58
N ARG A 190 -2.66 -18.29 -51.36
CA ARG A 190 -2.53 -19.73 -51.08
C ARG A 190 -3.68 -20.53 -51.67
N LEU A 191 -4.92 -20.04 -51.57
CA LEU A 191 -6.09 -20.68 -52.10
C LEU A 191 -6.01 -20.77 -53.63
N THR A 192 -5.64 -19.67 -54.28
CA THR A 192 -5.44 -19.61 -55.73
C THR A 192 -4.38 -20.61 -56.21
N GLN A 193 -3.22 -20.65 -55.54
CA GLN A 193 -2.15 -21.60 -55.86
C GLN A 193 -2.60 -23.05 -55.68
N LYS A 194 -3.25 -23.39 -54.57
CA LYS A 194 -3.77 -24.76 -54.37
C LYS A 194 -4.78 -25.17 -55.38
N MET A 195 -5.68 -24.27 -55.80
CA MET A 195 -6.66 -24.56 -56.85
C MET A 195 -5.97 -24.78 -58.20
N GLN A 196 -4.94 -24.02 -58.54
CA GLN A 196 -4.12 -24.22 -59.75
C GLN A 196 -3.46 -25.60 -59.77
N GLU A 197 -2.86 -26.02 -58.64
CA GLU A 197 -2.21 -27.33 -58.49
C GLU A 197 -3.19 -28.50 -58.63
N VAL A 198 -4.39 -28.40 -58.04
CA VAL A 198 -5.40 -29.47 -58.04
C VAL A 198 -6.14 -29.60 -59.39
N LEU A 199 -6.39 -28.48 -60.03
CA LEU A 199 -7.22 -28.45 -61.24
C LEU A 199 -6.47 -28.70 -62.57
N GLN A 200 -5.13 -28.86 -62.52
CA GLN A 200 -4.28 -29.27 -63.68
C GLN A 200 -4.74 -28.72 -65.00
N ASN A 201 -4.83 -27.42 -65.20
CA ASN A 201 -5.30 -26.76 -66.43
C ASN A 201 -6.83 -26.67 -66.67
N THR A 202 -7.68 -26.98 -65.72
CA THR A 202 -9.09 -26.66 -65.82
C THR A 202 -9.31 -25.20 -65.48
N ASN A 203 -10.23 -24.49 -66.16
CA ASN A 203 -10.55 -23.09 -65.83
C ASN A 203 -10.90 -22.90 -64.32
N ILE A 204 -10.15 -22.10 -63.68
CA ILE A 204 -10.42 -21.75 -62.27
C ILE A 204 -11.63 -20.82 -62.24
N ASP A 205 -12.64 -21.17 -61.44
CA ASP A 205 -13.78 -20.30 -61.20
C ASP A 205 -13.35 -19.22 -60.15
N GLU A 206 -13.02 -18.03 -60.65
CA GLU A 206 -12.66 -16.88 -59.81
C GLU A 206 -13.78 -16.50 -58.83
N GLY A 207 -15.05 -16.71 -59.21
CA GLY A 207 -16.19 -16.48 -58.34
C GLY A 207 -16.14 -17.32 -57.05
N ARG A 208 -15.69 -18.57 -57.20
CA ARG A 208 -15.56 -19.51 -56.12
C ARG A 208 -14.38 -19.13 -55.16
N ILE A 209 -13.26 -18.66 -55.70
CA ILE A 209 -12.14 -18.15 -54.94
C ILE A 209 -12.58 -16.93 -54.11
N LEU A 210 -13.31 -16.00 -54.73
CA LEU A 210 -13.83 -14.80 -54.05
C LEU A 210 -14.83 -15.15 -52.96
N GLN A 211 -15.70 -16.14 -53.17
CA GLN A 211 -16.67 -16.59 -52.18
C GLN A 211 -15.97 -17.21 -50.96
N GLU A 212 -15.01 -18.11 -51.16
CA GLU A 212 -14.22 -18.72 -50.06
C GLU A 212 -13.37 -17.68 -49.33
N ALA A 213 -12.78 -16.72 -50.04
CA ALA A 213 -12.04 -15.62 -49.44
C ALA A 213 -12.96 -14.72 -48.59
N ALA A 214 -14.20 -14.47 -49.03
CA ALA A 214 -15.18 -13.68 -48.25
C ALA A 214 -15.62 -14.42 -46.99
N ILE A 215 -15.88 -15.73 -47.06
CA ILE A 215 -16.20 -16.56 -45.87
C ILE A 215 -15.02 -16.56 -44.88
N TYR A 216 -13.79 -16.67 -45.40
CA TYR A 216 -12.60 -16.61 -44.54
C TYR A 216 -12.40 -15.24 -43.94
N ALA A 217 -12.62 -14.15 -44.69
CA ALA A 217 -12.54 -12.78 -44.19
C ALA A 217 -13.49 -12.55 -43.00
N ASP A 218 -14.75 -13.01 -43.12
CA ASP A 218 -15.73 -12.92 -42.04
C ASP A 218 -15.28 -13.71 -40.79
N LYS A 219 -14.73 -14.91 -40.99
CA LYS A 219 -14.24 -15.76 -39.91
C LYS A 219 -13.07 -15.15 -39.12
N ILE A 220 -12.16 -14.45 -39.82
CA ILE A 220 -10.96 -13.84 -39.18
C ILE A 220 -11.14 -12.38 -38.82
N ALA A 221 -12.31 -11.79 -39.12
CA ALA A 221 -12.60 -10.38 -38.82
C ALA A 221 -12.43 -10.10 -37.30
N VAL A 222 -11.59 -9.13 -36.99
CA VAL A 222 -11.27 -8.71 -35.62
C VAL A 222 -11.61 -7.24 -35.35
N ASP A 223 -12.30 -6.61 -36.31
CA ASP A 223 -12.59 -5.16 -36.26
C ASP A 223 -13.44 -4.80 -35.04
N GLU A 224 -14.42 -5.63 -34.69
CA GLU A 224 -15.26 -5.40 -33.50
C GLU A 224 -14.44 -5.46 -32.23
N GLU A 225 -13.57 -6.46 -32.05
CA GLU A 225 -12.73 -6.65 -30.92
C GLU A 225 -11.69 -5.52 -30.78
N THR A 226 -11.09 -5.08 -31.88
CA THR A 226 -10.13 -3.96 -31.85
C THR A 226 -10.81 -2.65 -31.51
N VAL A 227 -12.00 -2.37 -32.02
CA VAL A 227 -12.81 -1.20 -31.65
C VAL A 227 -13.17 -1.24 -30.17
N ARG A 228 -13.56 -2.41 -29.64
CA ARG A 228 -13.84 -2.58 -28.21
C ARG A 228 -12.59 -2.37 -27.36
N LEU A 229 -11.43 -2.92 -27.74
CA LEU A 229 -10.17 -2.68 -27.05
C LEU A 229 -9.80 -1.19 -27.00
N ARG A 230 -9.99 -0.45 -28.10
CA ARG A 230 -9.81 1.03 -28.11
C ARG A 230 -10.77 1.74 -27.17
N SER A 231 -12.04 1.30 -27.15
CA SER A 231 -13.03 1.84 -26.20
C SER A 231 -12.63 1.57 -24.75
N HIS A 232 -12.12 0.38 -24.44
CA HIS A 232 -11.65 0.04 -23.10
C HIS A 232 -10.41 0.84 -22.71
N LEU A 233 -9.48 1.12 -23.65
CA LEU A 233 -8.33 2.00 -23.40
C LEU A 233 -8.77 3.44 -23.09
N ALA A 234 -9.78 3.96 -23.79
CA ALA A 234 -10.35 5.27 -23.48
C ALA A 234 -11.04 5.29 -22.10
N GLN A 235 -11.74 4.22 -21.73
CA GLN A 235 -12.33 4.08 -20.38
C GLN A 235 -11.25 4.01 -19.29
N LEU A 236 -10.15 3.28 -19.52
CA LEU A 236 -9.01 3.23 -18.61
C LEU A 236 -8.44 4.63 -18.40
N ASP A 237 -8.20 5.38 -19.46
CA ASP A 237 -7.68 6.76 -19.38
C ASP A 237 -8.63 7.70 -18.61
N ALA A 238 -9.93 7.59 -18.87
CA ALA A 238 -10.95 8.37 -18.16
C ALA A 238 -11.00 8.02 -16.66
N MET A 239 -10.88 6.74 -16.29
CA MET A 239 -10.83 6.31 -14.89
C MET A 239 -9.58 6.83 -14.19
N LEU A 240 -8.41 6.75 -14.82
CA LEU A 240 -7.15 7.28 -14.29
C LEU A 240 -7.23 8.80 -14.08
N THR A 241 -7.87 9.51 -15.02
CA THR A 241 -8.05 10.96 -14.94
C THR A 241 -9.03 11.36 -13.83
N ALA A 242 -10.09 10.57 -13.62
CA ALA A 242 -11.06 10.81 -12.54
C ALA A 242 -10.45 10.55 -11.15
N GLY A 243 -9.50 9.64 -11.06
CA GLY A 243 -8.84 9.29 -9.81
C GLY A 243 -9.75 8.64 -8.76
N GLY A 244 -9.29 8.60 -7.52
CA GLY A 244 -10.01 8.00 -6.38
C GLY A 244 -9.95 6.48 -6.37
N ALA A 245 -10.87 5.85 -5.64
CA ALA A 245 -10.92 4.40 -5.43
C ALA A 245 -11.40 3.64 -6.69
N ILE A 246 -10.55 3.60 -7.72
CA ILE A 246 -10.87 3.02 -9.03
C ILE A 246 -10.47 1.55 -9.19
N GLY A 247 -9.71 0.98 -8.26
CA GLY A 247 -9.13 -0.37 -8.40
C GLY A 247 -10.13 -1.45 -8.82
N ARG A 248 -11.31 -1.54 -8.17
CA ARG A 248 -12.35 -2.51 -8.55
C ARG A 248 -12.91 -2.30 -9.96
N LYS A 249 -13.08 -1.04 -10.37
CA LYS A 249 -13.58 -0.72 -11.72
C LYS A 249 -12.56 -1.13 -12.77
N LEU A 250 -11.28 -0.93 -12.47
CA LEU A 250 -10.17 -1.35 -13.32
C LEU A 250 -10.11 -2.89 -13.45
N ASP A 251 -10.32 -3.63 -12.37
CA ASP A 251 -10.37 -5.09 -12.42
C ASP A 251 -11.46 -5.60 -13.38
N PHE A 252 -12.66 -5.03 -13.35
CA PHE A 252 -13.73 -5.37 -14.30
C PHE A 252 -13.36 -4.99 -15.73
N LEU A 253 -12.80 -3.82 -15.94
CA LEU A 253 -12.36 -3.39 -17.27
C LEU A 253 -11.30 -4.31 -17.84
N LEU A 254 -10.34 -4.77 -17.02
CA LEU A 254 -9.29 -5.71 -17.42
C LEU A 254 -9.85 -7.10 -17.79
N GLN A 255 -10.95 -7.54 -17.18
CA GLN A 255 -11.64 -8.75 -17.60
C GLN A 255 -12.19 -8.61 -19.03
N GLU A 256 -12.80 -7.46 -19.35
CA GLU A 256 -13.28 -7.19 -20.73
C GLU A 256 -12.12 -7.10 -21.73
N PHE A 257 -11.01 -6.44 -21.39
CA PHE A 257 -9.79 -6.46 -22.21
C PHE A 257 -9.34 -7.89 -22.53
N ASN A 258 -9.25 -8.74 -21.51
CA ASN A 258 -8.84 -10.13 -21.68
C ASN A 258 -9.83 -10.94 -22.55
N ARG A 259 -11.11 -10.65 -22.43
CA ARG A 259 -12.15 -11.27 -23.26
C ARG A 259 -11.94 -10.94 -24.73
N GLU A 260 -11.77 -9.66 -25.07
CA GLU A 260 -11.53 -9.23 -26.46
C GLU A 260 -10.21 -9.80 -27.00
N ALA A 261 -9.13 -9.78 -26.21
CA ALA A 261 -7.84 -10.36 -26.59
C ALA A 261 -7.95 -11.89 -26.88
N ASN A 262 -8.72 -12.62 -26.05
CA ASN A 262 -8.99 -14.03 -26.25
C ASN A 262 -9.75 -14.29 -27.58
N THR A 263 -10.74 -13.46 -27.86
CA THR A 263 -11.54 -13.57 -29.10
C THR A 263 -10.67 -13.33 -30.31
N ILE A 264 -9.82 -12.30 -30.32
CA ILE A 264 -8.84 -12.05 -31.39
C ILE A 264 -7.93 -13.28 -31.58
N GLY A 265 -7.41 -13.84 -30.49
CA GLY A 265 -6.54 -15.02 -30.52
C GLY A 265 -7.21 -16.27 -31.07
N SER A 266 -8.53 -16.41 -30.91
CA SER A 266 -9.29 -17.57 -31.41
C SER A 266 -9.75 -17.43 -32.86
N LYS A 267 -9.91 -16.21 -33.35
CA LYS A 267 -10.39 -15.95 -34.73
C LYS A 267 -9.31 -16.12 -35.78
N GLY A 268 -8.04 -15.85 -35.45
CA GLY A 268 -6.94 -15.89 -36.41
C GLY A 268 -6.17 -17.21 -36.39
N ASN A 269 -5.99 -17.84 -37.57
CA ASN A 269 -5.03 -18.92 -37.73
C ASN A 269 -3.70 -18.35 -38.28
N ASP A 270 -3.25 -17.25 -37.69
CA ASP A 270 -2.07 -16.49 -38.09
C ASP A 270 -1.10 -16.42 -36.91
N LEU A 271 0.15 -16.86 -37.14
CA LEU A 271 1.18 -16.96 -36.10
C LEU A 271 1.60 -15.58 -35.55
N GLU A 272 1.66 -14.58 -36.44
CA GLU A 272 2.06 -13.22 -36.05
C GLU A 272 0.99 -12.55 -35.20
N GLN A 273 -0.28 -12.70 -35.61
CA GLN A 273 -1.42 -12.26 -34.79
C GLN A 273 -1.45 -12.95 -33.43
N ALA A 274 -1.22 -14.27 -33.38
CA ALA A 274 -1.18 -15.02 -32.11
C ALA A 274 -0.06 -14.51 -31.17
N ARG A 275 1.12 -14.20 -31.70
CA ARG A 275 2.23 -13.61 -30.92
C ARG A 275 1.83 -12.24 -30.38
N THR A 276 1.23 -11.38 -31.21
CA THR A 276 0.78 -10.06 -30.77
C THR A 276 -0.27 -10.15 -29.66
N VAL A 277 -1.20 -11.12 -29.74
CA VAL A 277 -2.19 -11.37 -28.67
C VAL A 277 -1.53 -11.80 -27.37
N VAL A 278 -0.48 -12.63 -27.43
CA VAL A 278 0.29 -13.02 -26.23
C VAL A 278 0.96 -11.79 -25.59
N GLU A 279 1.52 -10.89 -26.41
CA GLU A 279 2.11 -9.63 -25.92
C GLU A 279 1.05 -8.73 -25.29
N ILE A 280 -0.14 -8.58 -25.90
CA ILE A 280 -1.27 -7.83 -25.31
C ILE A 280 -1.62 -8.40 -23.93
N LYS A 281 -1.80 -9.72 -23.83
CA LYS A 281 -2.13 -10.38 -22.57
C LYS A 281 -1.05 -10.17 -21.50
N ALA A 282 0.22 -10.23 -21.87
CA ALA A 282 1.33 -9.97 -20.95
C ALA A 282 1.30 -8.53 -20.41
N GLU A 283 1.02 -7.54 -21.26
CA GLU A 283 0.85 -6.16 -20.81
C GLU A 283 -0.39 -5.97 -19.93
N LEU A 284 -1.51 -6.61 -20.28
CA LEU A 284 -2.73 -6.56 -19.45
C LEU A 284 -2.52 -7.17 -18.06
N GLU A 285 -1.73 -8.24 -17.93
CA GLU A 285 -1.41 -8.81 -16.61
C GLU A 285 -0.53 -7.87 -15.79
N LYS A 286 0.46 -7.20 -16.40
CA LYS A 286 1.25 -6.18 -15.72
C LYS A 286 0.37 -4.99 -15.25
N ILE A 287 -0.57 -4.55 -16.08
CA ILE A 287 -1.56 -3.53 -15.70
C ILE A 287 -2.37 -4.02 -14.49
N ARG A 288 -2.83 -5.27 -14.51
CA ARG A 288 -3.60 -5.88 -13.43
C ARG A 288 -2.84 -5.92 -12.10
N GLU A 289 -1.58 -6.31 -12.12
CA GLU A 289 -0.72 -6.31 -10.93
C GLU A 289 -0.59 -4.91 -10.31
N GLN A 290 -0.43 -3.89 -11.15
CA GLN A 290 -0.35 -2.50 -10.69
C GLN A 290 -1.69 -1.97 -10.15
N THR A 291 -2.82 -2.34 -10.77
CA THR A 291 -4.14 -1.91 -10.31
C THR A 291 -4.53 -2.44 -8.94
N GLN A 292 -3.96 -3.58 -8.52
CA GLN A 292 -4.17 -4.13 -7.18
C GLN A 292 -3.63 -3.24 -6.07
N ASN A 293 -2.73 -2.31 -6.39
CA ASN A 293 -2.11 -1.38 -5.44
C ASN A 293 -2.75 0.03 -5.48
N ILE A 294 -3.86 0.22 -6.18
CA ILE A 294 -4.53 1.52 -6.34
C ILE A 294 -5.75 1.62 -5.41
N GLU A 295 -5.82 2.74 -4.69
CA GLU A 295 -6.95 3.18 -3.88
C GLU A 295 -7.55 4.48 -4.40
#